data_3bd786585c1617757aec1fbeea3a040e
#
_entry.id   3bd786585c1617757aec1fbeea3a040e
#
_cell.length_a   1.000
_cell.length_b   1.000
_cell.length_c   1.000
_cell.angle_alpha   90.00
_cell.angle_beta   90.00
_cell.angle_gamma   90.00
#
_symmetry.space_group_name_H-M   'P 1'
#
loop_
_entity.id
_entity.type
_entity.pdbx_description
1 polymer ?
#
loop_
_entity_poly.entity_id
_entity_poly.type
_entity_poly.pdbx_seq_one_letter_code
_entity_poly.pdbx_strand_id
1 'polypeptide(L)'
;MSTFLSIIQEYIRLGIPEQIDYKKFYLYSLITHSTAIEGSTVTEIENQLLFDEGITAPGRTLQEQMMNLDLKHAYEIAQEQAKARIPYSVKMLCDLSACLMEHTGSTYNTPLGSFSSAAGDLRLLNVTAGFGGRSYMAF
;
A
#
# COMPACT_ATOMS: atom_id res chain seq x y z
N MET A 1 -42.15 -2.35 8.53
CA MET A 1 -40.84 -2.58 7.86
C MET A 1 -40.22 -1.22 7.52
N SER A 2 -39.08 -0.88 8.11
CA SER A 2 -38.34 0.31 7.67
C SER A 2 -37.80 0.06 6.26
N THR A 3 -38.06 0.97 5.35
CA THR A 3 -37.51 0.90 3.99
C THR A 3 -36.01 1.24 4.06
N PHE A 4 -35.21 0.75 3.12
CA PHE A 4 -33.78 1.11 3.00
C PHE A 4 -33.56 2.62 3.05
N LEU A 5 -34.46 3.38 2.42
CA LEU A 5 -34.41 4.84 2.42
C LEU A 5 -34.58 5.45 3.82
N SER A 6 -35.46 4.89 4.65
CA SER A 6 -35.66 5.40 6.03
C SER A 6 -34.46 5.11 6.91
N ILE A 7 -33.73 4.02 6.67
CA ILE A 7 -32.49 3.70 7.38
C ILE A 7 -31.39 4.72 7.01
N ILE A 8 -31.25 5.07 5.73
CA ILE A 8 -30.30 6.08 5.26
C ILE A 8 -30.64 7.45 5.85
N GLN A 9 -31.93 7.83 5.84
CA GLN A 9 -32.36 9.10 6.41
C GLN A 9 -32.05 9.18 7.91
N GLU A 10 -32.27 8.12 8.64
CA GLU A 10 -31.96 8.04 10.07
C GLU A 10 -30.43 8.09 10.31
N TYR A 11 -29.63 7.40 9.51
CA TYR A 11 -28.18 7.45 9.55
C TYR A 11 -27.64 8.88 9.36
N ILE A 12 -28.20 9.60 8.37
CA ILE A 12 -27.84 11.01 8.13
C ILE A 12 -28.32 11.90 9.28
N ARG A 13 -29.57 11.70 9.76
CA ARG A 13 -30.15 12.48 10.85
C ARG A 13 -29.35 12.37 12.17
N LEU A 14 -28.75 11.21 12.41
CA LEU A 14 -27.91 10.95 13.58
C LEU A 14 -26.51 11.56 13.47
N GLY A 15 -26.15 12.18 12.33
CA GLY A 15 -24.83 12.75 12.12
C GLY A 15 -23.71 11.71 12.12
N ILE A 16 -24.00 10.46 11.80
CA ILE A 16 -23.00 9.39 11.79
C ILE A 16 -21.94 9.63 10.71
N PRO A 17 -22.27 10.13 9.48
CA PRO A 17 -21.27 10.41 8.46
C PRO A 17 -20.19 11.40 8.91
N GLU A 18 -20.52 12.34 9.78
CA GLU A 18 -19.59 13.37 10.27
C GLU A 18 -18.69 12.87 11.42
N GLN A 19 -19.03 11.73 12.01
CA GLN A 19 -18.30 11.14 13.15
C GLN A 19 -17.22 10.16 12.70
N ILE A 20 -17.27 9.70 11.45
CA ILE A 20 -16.37 8.69 10.92
C ILE A 20 -15.53 9.29 9.77
N ASP A 21 -14.23 9.29 9.93
CA ASP A 21 -13.33 9.57 8.81
C ASP A 21 -13.24 8.33 7.90
N TYR A 22 -14.19 8.24 6.97
CA TYR A 22 -14.26 7.13 6.03
C TYR A 22 -13.01 7.02 5.13
N LYS A 23 -12.35 8.14 4.78
CA LYS A 23 -11.13 8.10 3.97
C LYS A 23 -10.01 7.39 4.71
N LYS A 24 -9.82 7.77 5.97
CA LYS A 24 -8.85 7.16 6.85
C LYS A 24 -9.16 5.68 7.08
N PHE A 25 -10.42 5.37 7.41
CA PHE A 25 -10.86 4.00 7.62
C PHE A 25 -10.58 3.10 6.40
N TYR A 26 -11.01 3.51 5.21
CA TYR A 26 -10.79 2.73 4.00
C TYR A 26 -9.32 2.63 3.62
N LEU A 27 -8.53 3.70 3.82
CA LEU A 27 -7.10 3.66 3.54
C LEU A 27 -6.39 2.64 4.45
N TYR A 28 -6.69 2.65 5.74
CA TYR A 28 -6.04 1.76 6.70
C TYR A 28 -6.45 0.29 6.49
N SER A 29 -7.71 0.04 6.21
CA SER A 29 -8.21 -1.29 5.83
C SER A 29 -7.56 -1.78 4.54
N LEU A 30 -7.48 -0.94 3.51
CA LEU A 30 -6.84 -1.28 2.24
C LEU A 30 -5.36 -1.63 2.42
N ILE A 31 -4.61 -0.84 3.19
CA ILE A 31 -3.20 -1.11 3.48
C ILE A 31 -3.06 -2.44 4.21
N THR A 32 -3.82 -2.65 5.28
CA THR A 32 -3.75 -3.86 6.09
C THR A 32 -4.02 -5.11 5.26
N HIS A 33 -5.07 -5.10 4.46
CA HIS A 33 -5.41 -6.25 3.62
C HIS A 33 -4.43 -6.46 2.46
N SER A 34 -3.89 -5.40 1.88
CA SER A 34 -2.88 -5.52 0.82
C SER A 34 -1.58 -6.12 1.35
N THR A 35 -1.08 -5.64 2.49
CA THR A 35 0.14 -6.19 3.09
C THR A 35 -0.04 -7.60 3.65
N ALA A 36 -1.27 -7.96 4.09
CA ALA A 36 -1.58 -9.32 4.51
C ALA A 36 -1.43 -10.35 3.37
N ILE A 37 -1.72 -9.97 2.12
CA ILE A 37 -1.48 -10.81 0.93
C ILE A 37 0.02 -11.10 0.77
N GLU A 38 0.88 -10.16 1.14
CA GLU A 38 2.34 -10.29 1.10
C GLU A 38 2.93 -10.92 2.40
N GLY A 39 2.07 -11.37 3.31
CA GLY A 39 2.46 -12.11 4.52
C GLY A 39 2.57 -11.28 5.79
N SER A 40 2.18 -10.00 5.80
CA SER A 40 2.07 -9.20 7.02
C SER A 40 0.98 -9.76 7.93
N THR A 41 1.26 -9.79 9.21
CA THR A 41 0.31 -10.21 10.26
C THR A 41 -0.20 -9.04 11.10
N VAL A 42 0.17 -7.81 10.73
CA VAL A 42 -0.27 -6.56 11.39
C VAL A 42 -1.78 -6.39 11.18
N THR A 43 -2.50 -6.15 12.25
CA THR A 43 -3.96 -5.96 12.23
C THR A 43 -4.35 -4.50 11.93
N GLU A 44 -5.62 -4.24 11.59
CA GLU A 44 -6.11 -2.88 11.35
C GLU A 44 -5.94 -1.96 12.57
N ILE A 45 -6.16 -2.48 13.78
CA ILE A 45 -5.99 -1.71 15.03
C ILE A 45 -4.51 -1.38 15.25
N GLU A 46 -3.62 -2.34 15.03
CA GLU A 46 -2.17 -2.13 15.14
C GLU A 46 -1.68 -1.11 14.09
N ASN A 47 -2.18 -1.17 12.87
CA ASN A 47 -1.88 -0.18 11.83
C ASN A 47 -2.44 1.21 12.19
N GLN A 48 -3.62 1.29 12.78
CA GLN A 48 -4.16 2.56 13.25
C GLN A 48 -3.25 3.20 14.31
N LEU A 49 -2.79 2.44 15.29
CA LEU A 49 -1.86 2.93 16.32
C LEU A 49 -0.51 3.34 15.71
N LEU A 50 -0.01 2.54 14.77
CA LEU A 50 1.25 2.83 14.07
C LEU A 50 1.15 4.13 13.25
N PHE A 51 0.07 4.33 12.51
CA PHE A 51 -0.08 5.45 11.60
C PHE A 51 -0.46 6.76 12.30
N ASP A 52 -1.25 6.68 13.38
CA ASP A 52 -1.76 7.86 14.09
C ASP A 52 -0.84 8.30 15.22
N GLU A 53 -0.24 7.37 15.92
CA GLU A 53 0.49 7.62 17.17
C GLU A 53 1.97 7.22 17.10
N GLY A 54 2.40 6.55 16.03
CA GLY A 54 3.76 6.02 15.90
C GLY A 54 4.05 4.84 16.84
N ILE A 55 3.01 4.21 17.37
CA ILE A 55 3.17 3.08 18.29
C ILE A 55 3.34 1.80 17.48
N THR A 56 4.48 1.13 17.68
CA THR A 56 4.78 -0.15 17.04
C THR A 56 4.05 -1.31 17.69
N ALA A 57 3.57 -2.25 16.88
CA ALA A 57 2.85 -3.41 17.37
C ALA A 57 3.79 -4.44 18.02
N PRO A 58 3.57 -4.83 19.28
CA PRO A 58 4.37 -5.86 19.94
C PRO A 58 4.28 -7.20 19.22
N GLY A 59 5.42 -7.87 19.06
CA GLY A 59 5.49 -9.21 18.45
C GLY A 59 5.39 -9.22 16.92
N ARG A 60 5.29 -8.05 16.27
CA ARG A 60 5.41 -7.91 14.82
C ARG A 60 6.83 -7.58 14.43
N THR A 61 7.29 -8.08 13.30
CA THR A 61 8.64 -7.77 12.81
C THR A 61 8.72 -6.32 12.35
N LEU A 62 9.92 -5.74 12.39
CA LEU A 62 10.15 -4.41 11.84
C LEU A 62 9.82 -4.36 10.35
N GLN A 63 10.14 -5.43 9.61
CA GLN A 63 9.84 -5.52 8.19
C GLN A 63 8.34 -5.44 7.90
N GLU A 64 7.49 -6.12 8.67
CA GLU A 64 6.03 -6.03 8.52
C GLU A 64 5.53 -4.60 8.78
N GLN A 65 6.05 -3.95 9.82
CA GLN A 65 5.66 -2.58 10.16
C GLN A 65 6.11 -1.59 9.09
N MET A 66 7.34 -1.72 8.58
CA MET A 66 7.85 -0.88 7.50
C MET A 66 7.07 -1.09 6.19
N MET A 67 6.71 -2.32 5.85
CA MET A 67 5.87 -2.63 4.69
C MET A 67 4.54 -1.88 4.72
N ASN A 68 3.90 -1.79 5.89
CA ASN A 68 2.65 -1.05 6.06
C ASN A 68 2.87 0.48 5.93
N LEU A 69 3.96 1.01 6.48
CA LEU A 69 4.31 2.44 6.37
C LEU A 69 4.67 2.83 4.94
N ASP A 70 5.48 2.03 4.25
CA ASP A 70 5.87 2.24 2.86
C ASP A 70 4.63 2.26 1.95
N LEU A 71 3.72 1.29 2.13
CA LEU A 71 2.49 1.22 1.35
C LEU A 71 1.57 2.42 1.63
N LYS A 72 1.45 2.85 2.90
CA LYS A 72 0.69 4.06 3.25
C LYS A 72 1.25 5.27 2.52
N HIS A 73 2.57 5.48 2.57
CA HIS A 73 3.24 6.60 1.91
C HIS A 73 3.04 6.57 0.39
N ALA A 74 3.21 5.40 -0.24
CA ALA A 74 2.96 5.23 -1.67
C ALA A 74 1.51 5.56 -2.08
N TYR A 75 0.52 5.17 -1.28
CA TYR A 75 -0.88 5.52 -1.51
C TYR A 75 -1.15 7.01 -1.38
N GLU A 76 -0.57 7.67 -0.38
CA GLU A 76 -0.72 9.13 -0.20
C GLU A 76 -0.17 9.89 -1.41
N ILE A 77 1.03 9.53 -1.87
CA ILE A 77 1.63 10.10 -3.10
C ILE A 77 0.75 9.83 -4.32
N ALA A 78 0.30 8.60 -4.50
CA ALA A 78 -0.56 8.24 -5.64
C ALA A 78 -1.87 9.02 -5.64
N GLN A 79 -2.49 9.24 -4.47
CA GLN A 79 -3.70 10.06 -4.34
C GLN A 79 -3.45 11.53 -4.71
N GLU A 80 -2.33 12.12 -4.27
CA GLU A 80 -1.98 13.49 -4.63
C GLU A 80 -1.71 13.63 -6.14
N GLN A 81 -1.00 12.68 -6.73
CA GLN A 81 -0.77 12.64 -8.18
C GLN A 81 -2.08 12.50 -8.95
N ALA A 82 -3.02 11.68 -8.47
CA ALA A 82 -4.34 11.51 -9.08
C ALA A 82 -5.17 12.80 -8.99
N LYS A 83 -5.18 13.48 -7.85
CA LYS A 83 -5.85 14.79 -7.68
C LYS A 83 -5.27 15.84 -8.61
N ALA A 84 -3.95 15.86 -8.76
CA ALA A 84 -3.24 16.75 -9.66
C ALA A 84 -3.37 16.35 -11.14
N ARG A 85 -4.02 15.22 -11.44
CA ARG A 85 -4.18 14.66 -12.80
C ARG A 85 -2.85 14.49 -13.54
N ILE A 86 -1.81 14.06 -12.83
CA ILE A 86 -0.50 13.82 -13.42
C ILE A 86 -0.60 12.65 -14.42
N PRO A 87 -0.12 12.80 -15.65
CA PRO A 87 -0.16 11.74 -16.65
C PRO A 87 0.70 10.54 -16.21
N TYR A 88 0.26 9.34 -16.52
CA TYR A 88 1.04 8.14 -16.29
C TYR A 88 2.34 8.15 -17.10
N SER A 89 3.43 7.77 -16.45
CA SER A 89 4.74 7.62 -17.09
C SER A 89 5.52 6.47 -16.43
N VAL A 90 6.51 5.91 -17.12
CA VAL A 90 7.41 4.91 -16.53
C VAL A 90 8.11 5.47 -15.29
N LYS A 91 8.57 6.73 -15.37
CA LYS A 91 9.19 7.41 -14.23
C LYS A 91 8.25 7.45 -13.01
N MET A 92 6.99 7.84 -13.18
CA MET A 92 6.01 7.87 -12.10
C MET A 92 5.85 6.49 -11.44
N LEU A 93 5.79 5.42 -12.24
CA LEU A 93 5.69 4.05 -11.71
C LEU A 93 6.96 3.63 -10.95
N CYS A 94 8.14 3.99 -11.46
CA CYS A 94 9.40 3.76 -10.77
C CYS A 94 9.48 4.52 -9.44
N ASP A 95 9.06 5.79 -9.42
CA ASP A 95 9.05 6.62 -8.21
C ASP A 95 8.08 6.03 -7.16
N LEU A 96 6.89 5.59 -7.55
CA LEU A 96 5.95 4.92 -6.64
C LEU A 96 6.48 3.57 -6.16
N SER A 97 7.15 2.81 -7.03
CA SER A 97 7.80 1.55 -6.65
C SER A 97 8.92 1.78 -5.63
N ALA A 98 9.71 2.85 -5.80
CA ALA A 98 10.73 3.23 -4.83
C ALA A 98 10.11 3.52 -3.45
N CYS A 99 9.03 4.31 -3.40
CA CYS A 99 8.31 4.58 -2.15
C CYS A 99 7.78 3.31 -1.49
N LEU A 100 7.19 2.40 -2.30
CA LEU A 100 6.63 1.14 -1.82
C LEU A 100 7.68 0.20 -1.23
N MET A 101 8.92 0.29 -1.70
CA MET A 101 10.03 -0.59 -1.34
C MET A 101 11.13 0.14 -0.55
N GLU A 102 10.86 1.32 -0.02
CA GLU A 102 11.87 2.19 0.61
C GLU A 102 12.65 1.48 1.72
N HIS A 103 11.94 0.77 2.61
CA HIS A 103 12.53 0.07 3.76
C HIS A 103 12.57 -1.46 3.59
N THR A 104 11.84 -2.00 2.61
CA THR A 104 11.72 -3.44 2.42
C THR A 104 12.37 -3.95 1.13
N GLY A 105 12.83 -3.04 0.27
CA GLY A 105 13.50 -3.35 -0.98
C GLY A 105 14.92 -3.87 -0.80
N SER A 106 15.46 -4.41 -1.90
CA SER A 106 16.80 -5.00 -1.95
C SER A 106 17.54 -4.60 -3.21
N THR A 107 18.87 -4.65 -3.14
CA THR A 107 19.74 -4.51 -4.31
C THR A 107 20.12 -5.89 -4.84
N TYR A 108 19.99 -6.06 -6.13
CA TYR A 108 20.28 -7.30 -6.86
C TYR A 108 21.47 -7.09 -7.78
N ASN A 109 22.49 -7.94 -7.64
CA ASN A 109 23.65 -7.96 -8.51
C ASN A 109 23.50 -9.04 -9.57
N THR A 110 23.62 -8.69 -10.84
CA THR A 110 23.45 -9.60 -11.97
C THR A 110 24.61 -9.46 -12.95
N PRO A 111 24.81 -10.42 -13.86
CA PRO A 111 25.82 -10.29 -14.93
C PRO A 111 25.58 -9.08 -15.84
N LEU A 112 24.37 -8.53 -15.89
CA LEU A 112 24.00 -7.36 -16.70
C LEU A 112 24.14 -6.03 -15.94
N GLY A 113 24.49 -6.08 -14.66
CA GLY A 113 24.59 -4.91 -13.78
C GLY A 113 23.81 -5.10 -12.49
N SER A 114 23.76 -4.04 -11.69
CA SER A 114 22.99 -4.01 -10.43
C SER A 114 21.72 -3.19 -10.61
N PHE A 115 20.66 -3.58 -9.92
CA PHE A 115 19.43 -2.81 -9.78
C PHE A 115 18.87 -2.92 -8.37
N SER A 116 18.15 -1.90 -7.92
CA SER A 116 17.58 -1.84 -6.58
C SER A 116 16.07 -1.61 -6.64
N SER A 117 15.30 -2.48 -6.00
CA SER A 117 13.86 -2.27 -5.85
C SER A 117 13.55 -1.06 -4.95
N ALA A 118 14.40 -0.79 -3.95
CA ALA A 118 14.28 0.41 -3.10
C ALA A 118 14.57 1.72 -3.86
N ALA A 119 15.29 1.67 -4.97
CA ALA A 119 15.50 2.83 -5.84
C ALA A 119 14.44 2.94 -6.96
N GLY A 120 13.52 1.99 -7.06
CA GLY A 120 12.54 1.92 -8.13
C GLY A 120 13.14 1.55 -9.49
N ASP A 121 14.32 0.92 -9.48
CA ASP A 121 14.98 0.52 -10.72
C ASP A 121 14.17 -0.56 -11.45
N LEU A 122 14.18 -0.50 -12.77
CA LEU A 122 13.67 -1.58 -13.60
C LEU A 122 14.60 -2.80 -13.49
N ARG A 123 13.99 -3.98 -13.38
CA ARG A 123 14.75 -5.22 -13.27
C ARG A 123 15.52 -5.52 -14.54
N LEU A 124 16.73 -6.06 -14.39
CA LEU A 124 17.61 -6.46 -15.47
C LEU A 124 17.50 -7.96 -15.81
N LEU A 125 16.67 -8.71 -15.06
CA LEU A 125 16.47 -10.15 -15.24
C LEU A 125 15.03 -10.48 -15.60
N ASN A 126 14.88 -11.50 -16.42
CA ASN A 126 13.58 -12.13 -16.62
C ASN A 126 13.12 -12.77 -15.30
N VAL A 127 11.85 -12.69 -15.03
CA VAL A 127 11.24 -13.34 -13.87
C VAL A 127 10.18 -14.32 -14.33
N THR A 128 9.99 -15.37 -13.54
CA THR A 128 8.93 -16.37 -13.72
C THR A 128 7.91 -16.21 -12.61
N ALA A 129 6.64 -16.20 -12.95
CA ALA A 129 5.56 -16.16 -11.97
C ALA A 129 4.62 -17.36 -12.16
N GLY A 130 4.20 -17.93 -11.02
CA GLY A 130 3.21 -19.00 -10.94
C GLY A 130 3.78 -20.41 -11.19
N PHE A 131 2.97 -21.38 -10.79
CA PHE A 131 3.21 -22.80 -11.10
C PHE A 131 3.05 -23.01 -12.62
N GLY A 132 4.11 -23.47 -13.30
CA GLY A 132 4.13 -23.65 -14.75
C GLY A 132 4.84 -22.53 -15.53
N GLY A 133 5.40 -21.54 -14.83
CA GLY A 133 6.52 -20.73 -15.31
C GLY A 133 6.24 -19.82 -16.50
N ARG A 134 5.26 -18.91 -16.44
CA ARG A 134 5.29 -17.80 -17.40
C ARG A 134 6.51 -16.92 -17.14
N SER A 135 7.36 -16.80 -18.14
CA SER A 135 8.52 -15.91 -18.10
C SER A 135 8.09 -14.51 -18.55
N TYR A 136 8.46 -13.51 -17.77
CA TYR A 136 8.29 -12.10 -18.10
C TYR A 136 9.67 -11.50 -18.36
N MET A 137 9.84 -10.95 -19.55
CA MET A 137 11.13 -10.38 -19.98
C MET A 137 11.44 -9.12 -19.17
N ALA A 138 12.74 -8.86 -18.97
CA ALA A 138 13.23 -7.57 -18.53
C ALA A 138 12.99 -6.51 -19.62
N PHE A 139 12.85 -5.25 -19.22
CA PHE A 139 12.72 -4.11 -20.12
C PHE A 139 14.10 -3.51 -20.39
#